data_0d3b8e98f5ff77a52f89eb9e0825814b
#
_entry.id   0d3b8e98f5ff77a52f89eb9e0825814b
#
_cell.length_a   1.000
_cell.length_b   1.000
_cell.length_c   1.000
_cell.angle_alpha   90.00
_cell.angle_beta   90.00
_cell.angle_gamma   90.00
#
_symmetry.space_group_name_H-M   'P 1'
#
loop_
_entity.id
_entity.type
_entity.pdbx_description
1 polymer ?
#
loop_
_entity_poly.entity_id
_entity_poly.type
_entity_poly.pdbx_seq_one_letter_code
_entity_poly.pdbx_strand_id
1 'polypeptide(L)'
;MALDRILYRLAYRLGTPRWDTGLPQPELEQLVQGRAPGRALDLGCGTGADAVYLAGHGWEAVGVDFAPEAIAAAKKKAADAGVTAAFVLGDASRPADAGVRGPFDLLLDIGCYHTIPASRRDAYVAGAAGAARPGADFYLAGIADPPRLWRLLGAHGIGADEVKSRFGPYFSVADQQRRGTHLVAYHLVRHDQQTG
;
A
#
# COMPACT_ATOMS: atom_id res chain seq x y z
N MET A 1 -21.29 -2.10 4.61
CA MET A 1 -20.28 -1.56 3.69
C MET A 1 -20.27 -0.07 3.92
N ALA A 2 -19.15 0.50 4.25
CA ALA A 2 -19.05 1.91 4.56
C ALA A 2 -19.27 2.75 3.27
N LEU A 3 -19.88 3.91 3.40
CA LEU A 3 -20.20 4.84 2.31
C LEU A 3 -18.96 5.23 1.49
N ASP A 4 -17.82 5.33 2.15
CA ASP A 4 -16.49 5.56 1.59
C ASP A 4 -16.13 4.53 0.50
N ARG A 5 -16.31 3.23 0.73
CA ARG A 5 -16.03 2.19 -0.29
C ARG A 5 -16.90 2.33 -1.53
N ILE A 6 -18.15 2.75 -1.37
CA ILE A 6 -19.06 2.99 -2.50
C ILE A 6 -18.56 4.17 -3.33
N LEU A 7 -18.15 5.26 -2.66
CA LEU A 7 -17.62 6.45 -3.32
C LEU A 7 -16.31 6.17 -4.07
N TYR A 8 -15.38 5.39 -3.47
CA TYR A 8 -14.15 4.97 -4.14
C TYR A 8 -14.43 4.14 -5.40
N ARG A 9 -15.32 3.15 -5.31
CA ARG A 9 -15.71 2.34 -6.47
C ARG A 9 -16.38 3.17 -7.56
N LEU A 10 -17.27 4.11 -7.18
CA LEU A 10 -17.91 5.01 -8.12
C LEU A 10 -16.88 5.88 -8.86
N ALA A 11 -15.86 6.39 -8.14
CA ALA A 11 -14.80 7.17 -8.74
C ALA A 11 -14.04 6.38 -9.83
N TYR A 12 -13.72 5.10 -9.59
CA TYR A 12 -13.11 4.23 -10.62
C TYR A 12 -14.06 3.92 -11.79
N ARG A 13 -15.37 3.82 -11.55
CA ARG A 13 -16.37 3.63 -12.63
C ARG A 13 -16.53 4.85 -13.53
N LEU A 14 -16.37 6.03 -12.96
CA LEU A 14 -16.50 7.31 -13.71
C LEU A 14 -15.22 7.69 -14.44
N GLY A 15 -14.13 6.95 -14.26
CA GLY A 15 -12.83 7.18 -14.89
C GLY A 15 -11.69 6.96 -13.89
N THR A 16 -10.49 7.43 -14.23
CA THR A 16 -9.36 7.37 -13.31
C THR A 16 -9.50 8.48 -12.26
N PRO A 17 -9.59 8.15 -10.97
CA PRO A 17 -9.69 9.15 -9.91
C PRO A 17 -8.44 10.05 -9.85
N ARG A 18 -8.60 11.28 -9.38
CA ARG A 18 -7.50 12.27 -9.32
C ARG A 18 -6.31 11.84 -8.45
N TRP A 19 -6.51 10.92 -7.51
CA TRP A 19 -5.44 10.36 -6.67
C TRP A 19 -4.68 9.22 -7.33
N ASP A 20 -5.24 8.59 -8.35
CA ASP A 20 -4.60 7.55 -9.15
C ASP A 20 -4.02 8.21 -10.42
N THR A 21 -2.76 8.59 -10.36
CA THR A 21 -2.07 9.26 -11.46
C THR A 21 -1.77 8.34 -12.63
N GLY A 22 -1.91 7.03 -12.43
CA GLY A 22 -1.52 6.01 -13.40
C GLY A 22 -0.02 5.86 -13.59
N LEU A 23 0.79 6.64 -12.84
CA LEU A 23 2.25 6.61 -12.86
C LEU A 23 2.78 6.01 -11.57
N PRO A 24 3.92 5.30 -11.60
CA PRO A 24 4.57 4.79 -10.39
C PRO A 24 5.05 5.96 -9.53
N GLN A 25 5.15 5.71 -8.23
CA GLN A 25 5.67 6.71 -7.31
C GLN A 25 7.16 6.95 -7.57
N PRO A 26 7.62 8.23 -7.62
CA PRO A 26 9.02 8.56 -7.91
C PRO A 26 10.02 7.91 -6.94
N GLU A 27 9.60 7.68 -5.70
CA GLU A 27 10.43 7.06 -4.66
C GLU A 27 10.65 5.58 -4.88
N LEU A 28 9.75 4.94 -5.62
CA LEU A 28 9.85 3.52 -5.89
C LEU A 28 11.11 3.17 -6.69
N GLU A 29 11.51 4.07 -7.60
CA GLU A 29 12.77 3.94 -8.34
C GLU A 29 13.96 3.90 -7.37
N GLN A 30 14.03 4.86 -6.44
CA GLN A 30 15.11 4.90 -5.45
C GLN A 30 15.07 3.70 -4.50
N LEU A 31 13.87 3.26 -4.13
CA LEU A 31 13.68 2.14 -3.21
C LEU A 31 14.17 0.81 -3.80
N VAL A 32 14.05 0.61 -5.10
CA VAL A 32 14.47 -0.64 -5.78
C VAL A 32 15.83 -0.55 -6.45
N GLN A 33 16.40 0.65 -6.60
CA GLN A 33 17.69 0.85 -7.25
C GLN A 33 18.81 0.10 -6.51
N GLY A 34 19.57 -0.71 -7.23
CA GLY A 34 20.67 -1.49 -6.68
C GLY A 34 20.27 -2.69 -5.83
N ARG A 35 18.98 -3.00 -5.74
CA ARG A 35 18.46 -4.19 -5.04
C ARG A 35 18.23 -5.33 -6.01
N ALA A 36 18.54 -6.54 -5.58
CA ALA A 36 18.09 -7.74 -6.30
C ALA A 36 16.55 -7.83 -6.22
N PRO A 37 15.86 -8.08 -7.33
CA PRO A 37 14.42 -8.27 -7.32
C PRO A 37 14.02 -9.44 -6.41
N GLY A 38 12.90 -9.26 -5.72
CA GLY A 38 12.28 -10.23 -4.83
C GLY A 38 10.77 -10.25 -5.04
N ARG A 39 10.02 -10.53 -3.96
CA ARG A 39 8.55 -10.51 -3.96
C ARG A 39 8.04 -9.21 -3.36
N ALA A 40 7.11 -8.55 -4.03
CA ALA A 40 6.53 -7.28 -3.57
C ALA A 40 5.01 -7.38 -3.42
N LEU A 41 4.47 -6.76 -2.36
CA LEU A 41 3.04 -6.64 -2.10
C LEU A 41 2.63 -5.17 -2.06
N ASP A 42 1.69 -4.80 -2.94
CA ASP A 42 1.09 -3.48 -3.03
C ASP A 42 -0.30 -3.49 -2.39
N LEU A 43 -0.42 -2.87 -1.21
CA LEU A 43 -1.62 -2.83 -0.38
C LEU A 43 -2.51 -1.65 -0.75
N GLY A 44 -3.64 -1.91 -1.41
CA GLY A 44 -4.50 -0.88 -2.00
C GLY A 44 -3.97 -0.40 -3.33
N CYS A 45 -3.60 -1.32 -4.20
CA CYS A 45 -2.85 -1.07 -5.43
C CYS A 45 -3.54 -0.20 -6.49
N GLY A 46 -4.82 0.14 -6.31
CA GLY A 46 -5.58 0.92 -7.30
C GLY A 46 -5.47 0.32 -8.70
N THR A 47 -5.14 1.14 -9.70
CA THR A 47 -4.94 0.69 -11.09
C THR A 47 -3.55 0.07 -11.34
N GLY A 48 -2.79 -0.27 -10.30
CA GLY A 48 -1.61 -1.13 -10.34
C GLY A 48 -0.34 -0.50 -10.89
N ALA A 49 -0.21 0.83 -10.88
CA ALA A 49 0.96 1.51 -11.47
C ALA A 49 2.28 1.05 -10.83
N ASP A 50 2.33 0.98 -9.48
CA ASP A 50 3.52 0.61 -8.74
C ASP A 50 3.85 -0.89 -8.91
N ALA A 51 2.83 -1.75 -8.84
CA ALA A 51 3.01 -3.19 -9.08
C ALA A 51 3.48 -3.50 -10.50
N VAL A 52 2.97 -2.79 -11.52
CA VAL A 52 3.41 -2.92 -12.93
C VAL A 52 4.85 -2.44 -13.09
N TYR A 53 5.21 -1.32 -12.45
CA TYR A 53 6.58 -0.82 -12.45
C TYR A 53 7.55 -1.85 -11.86
N LEU A 54 7.22 -2.40 -10.68
CA LEU A 54 8.02 -3.42 -10.02
C LEU A 54 8.19 -4.67 -10.90
N ALA A 55 7.09 -5.15 -11.49
CA ALA A 55 7.14 -6.31 -12.40
C ALA A 55 8.04 -6.05 -13.62
N GLY A 56 8.03 -4.84 -14.18
CA GLY A 56 8.93 -4.42 -15.26
C GLY A 56 10.40 -4.38 -14.85
N HIS A 57 10.68 -4.34 -13.54
CA HIS A 57 12.04 -4.41 -12.97
C HIS A 57 12.37 -5.78 -12.36
N GLY A 58 11.63 -6.82 -12.74
CA GLY A 58 11.92 -8.20 -12.39
C GLY A 58 11.37 -8.68 -11.04
N TRP A 59 10.57 -7.85 -10.32
CA TRP A 59 9.94 -8.25 -9.08
C TRP A 59 8.73 -9.17 -9.33
N GLU A 60 8.53 -10.16 -8.46
CA GLU A 60 7.25 -10.88 -8.36
C GLU A 60 6.24 -9.98 -7.64
N ALA A 61 5.49 -9.17 -8.39
CA ALA A 61 4.60 -8.16 -7.84
C ALA A 61 3.17 -8.70 -7.68
N VAL A 62 2.60 -8.48 -6.49
CA VAL A 62 1.19 -8.78 -6.16
C VAL A 62 0.53 -7.50 -5.69
N GLY A 63 -0.57 -7.09 -6.32
CA GLY A 63 -1.41 -5.98 -5.88
C GLY A 63 -2.73 -6.48 -5.30
N VAL A 64 -3.19 -5.89 -4.20
CA VAL A 64 -4.51 -6.16 -3.62
C VAL A 64 -5.31 -4.87 -3.51
N ASP A 65 -6.57 -4.89 -4.00
CA ASP A 65 -7.51 -3.78 -3.86
C ASP A 65 -8.94 -4.30 -3.70
N PHE A 66 -9.80 -3.55 -3.01
CA PHE A 66 -11.19 -3.92 -2.78
C PHE A 66 -12.11 -3.55 -3.95
N ALA A 67 -11.67 -2.71 -4.89
CA ALA A 67 -12.46 -2.23 -6.02
C ALA A 67 -12.24 -3.12 -7.25
N PRO A 68 -13.26 -3.86 -7.72
CA PRO A 68 -13.12 -4.70 -8.90
C PRO A 68 -12.79 -3.90 -10.16
N GLU A 69 -13.22 -2.65 -10.23
CA GLU A 69 -12.93 -1.73 -11.32
C GLU A 69 -11.42 -1.39 -11.38
N ALA A 70 -10.80 -1.15 -10.22
CA ALA A 70 -9.35 -0.91 -10.09
C ALA A 70 -8.56 -2.15 -10.50
N ILE A 71 -8.94 -3.34 -10.00
CA ILE A 71 -8.30 -4.61 -10.35
C ILE A 71 -8.39 -4.90 -11.86
N ALA A 72 -9.53 -4.63 -12.49
CA ALA A 72 -9.66 -4.80 -13.93
C ALA A 72 -8.72 -3.86 -14.71
N ALA A 73 -8.61 -2.61 -14.29
CA ALA A 73 -7.69 -1.63 -14.88
C ALA A 73 -6.22 -2.03 -14.66
N ALA A 74 -5.87 -2.53 -13.46
CA ALA A 74 -4.52 -2.99 -13.15
C ALA A 74 -4.10 -4.17 -14.03
N LYS A 75 -4.97 -5.16 -14.21
CA LYS A 75 -4.72 -6.30 -15.11
C LYS A 75 -4.52 -5.86 -16.56
N LYS A 76 -5.35 -4.92 -17.03
CA LYS A 76 -5.18 -4.34 -18.36
C LYS A 76 -3.85 -3.62 -18.50
N LYS A 77 -3.48 -2.78 -17.52
CA LYS A 77 -2.20 -2.05 -17.53
C LYS A 77 -0.99 -2.99 -17.59
N ALA A 78 -0.99 -4.08 -16.82
CA ALA A 78 0.07 -5.08 -16.87
C ALA A 78 0.16 -5.76 -18.25
N ALA A 79 -0.99 -6.12 -18.84
CA ALA A 79 -1.04 -6.69 -20.18
C ALA A 79 -0.53 -5.73 -21.25
N ASP A 80 -0.96 -4.45 -21.20
CA ASP A 80 -0.52 -3.40 -22.12
C ASP A 80 1.00 -3.14 -22.01
N ALA A 81 1.56 -3.26 -20.80
CA ALA A 81 2.99 -3.13 -20.55
C ALA A 81 3.81 -4.41 -20.85
N GLY A 82 3.16 -5.53 -21.17
CA GLY A 82 3.82 -6.80 -21.43
C GLY A 82 4.51 -7.41 -20.22
N VAL A 83 4.04 -7.10 -18.98
CA VAL A 83 4.62 -7.62 -17.73
C VAL A 83 3.66 -8.56 -17.01
N THR A 84 4.22 -9.44 -16.17
CA THR A 84 3.44 -10.35 -15.34
C THR A 84 3.40 -9.82 -13.90
N ALA A 85 2.20 -9.38 -13.46
CA ALA A 85 1.90 -9.04 -12.08
C ALA A 85 0.56 -9.67 -11.67
N ALA A 86 0.43 -10.09 -10.42
CA ALA A 86 -0.80 -10.66 -9.90
C ALA A 86 -1.66 -9.56 -9.27
N PHE A 87 -2.97 -9.53 -9.59
CA PHE A 87 -3.91 -8.58 -9.00
C PHE A 87 -5.10 -9.31 -8.41
N VAL A 88 -5.31 -9.10 -7.10
CA VAL A 88 -6.25 -9.83 -6.26
C VAL A 88 -7.33 -8.89 -5.75
N LEU A 89 -8.60 -9.25 -5.98
CA LEU A 89 -9.71 -8.54 -5.38
C LEU A 89 -9.83 -8.93 -3.91
N GLY A 90 -9.58 -7.98 -3.01
CA GLY A 90 -9.58 -8.26 -1.59
C GLY A 90 -9.45 -7.02 -0.71
N ASP A 91 -9.52 -7.25 0.58
CA ASP A 91 -9.34 -6.18 1.58
C ASP A 91 -7.87 -6.09 1.97
N ALA A 92 -7.23 -4.94 1.68
CA ALA A 92 -5.83 -4.68 2.02
C ALA A 92 -5.53 -4.81 3.53
N SER A 93 -6.55 -4.70 4.41
CA SER A 93 -6.35 -4.92 5.84
C SER A 93 -6.27 -6.41 6.23
N ARG A 94 -6.60 -7.32 5.30
CA ARG A 94 -6.57 -8.77 5.50
C ARG A 94 -6.16 -9.48 4.20
N PRO A 95 -4.96 -9.25 3.70
CA PRO A 95 -4.55 -9.79 2.40
C PRO A 95 -4.59 -11.33 2.37
N ALA A 96 -4.32 -11.99 3.50
CA ALA A 96 -4.38 -13.44 3.63
C ALA A 96 -5.79 -14.02 3.37
N ASP A 97 -6.86 -13.29 3.73
CA ASP A 97 -8.27 -13.73 3.50
C ASP A 97 -8.58 -13.77 1.99
N ALA A 98 -7.90 -12.94 1.20
CA ALA A 98 -8.00 -12.93 -0.26
C ALA A 98 -7.05 -13.92 -0.96
N GLY A 99 -6.37 -14.78 -0.20
CA GLY A 99 -5.43 -15.76 -0.76
C GLY A 99 -4.03 -15.22 -1.04
N VAL A 100 -3.73 -13.97 -0.67
CA VAL A 100 -2.37 -13.42 -0.78
C VAL A 100 -1.47 -14.08 0.26
N ARG A 101 -0.39 -14.72 -0.20
CA ARG A 101 0.53 -15.47 0.66
C ARG A 101 1.94 -14.90 0.57
N GLY A 102 2.48 -14.50 1.73
CA GLY A 102 3.89 -14.14 1.89
C GLY A 102 4.83 -15.36 1.83
N PRO A 103 6.10 -15.18 2.17
CA PRO A 103 6.65 -13.91 2.62
C PRO A 103 7.00 -12.95 1.47
N PHE A 104 6.88 -11.65 1.72
CA PHE A 104 7.26 -10.58 0.78
C PHE A 104 8.51 -9.85 1.28
N ASP A 105 9.36 -9.44 0.34
CA ASP A 105 10.60 -8.67 0.57
C ASP A 105 10.33 -7.17 0.68
N LEU A 106 9.30 -6.70 -0.02
CA LEU A 106 8.89 -5.31 -0.09
C LEU A 106 7.36 -5.21 0.04
N LEU A 107 6.89 -4.33 0.92
CA LEU A 107 5.49 -3.92 1.01
C LEU A 107 5.37 -2.46 0.61
N LEU A 108 4.31 -2.16 -0.12
CA LEU A 108 3.91 -0.79 -0.47
C LEU A 108 2.51 -0.51 0.06
N ASP A 109 2.31 0.70 0.56
CA ASP A 109 1.01 1.33 0.76
C ASP A 109 1.12 2.81 0.39
N ILE A 110 0.48 3.18 -0.69
CA ILE A 110 0.50 4.55 -1.17
C ILE A 110 -0.93 5.08 -1.23
N GLY A 111 -1.34 5.64 -0.09
CA GLY A 111 -2.67 6.23 0.02
C GLY A 111 -3.79 5.29 0.45
N CYS A 112 -3.51 4.05 0.86
CA CYS A 112 -4.53 3.14 1.37
C CYS A 112 -4.73 3.28 2.89
N TYR A 113 -3.67 3.20 3.69
CA TYR A 113 -3.76 3.16 5.16
C TYR A 113 -4.52 4.35 5.76
N HIS A 114 -4.31 5.56 5.25
CA HIS A 114 -4.98 6.76 5.78
C HIS A 114 -6.51 6.74 5.56
N THR A 115 -7.02 5.86 4.70
CA THR A 115 -8.46 5.63 4.47
C THR A 115 -9.03 4.52 5.34
N ILE A 116 -8.16 3.74 6.01
CA ILE A 116 -8.58 2.64 6.88
C ILE A 116 -9.17 3.21 8.18
N PRO A 117 -10.40 2.84 8.56
CA PRO A 117 -11.00 3.24 9.84
C PRO A 117 -10.13 2.83 11.02
N ALA A 118 -10.06 3.67 12.06
CA ALA A 118 -9.20 3.46 13.23
C ALA A 118 -9.39 2.08 13.88
N SER A 119 -10.63 1.57 13.91
CA SER A 119 -10.96 0.24 14.46
C SER A 119 -10.41 -0.94 13.66
N ARG A 120 -9.90 -0.71 12.45
CA ARG A 120 -9.35 -1.75 11.56
C ARG A 120 -7.85 -1.63 11.34
N ARG A 121 -7.23 -0.55 11.82
CA ARG A 121 -5.80 -0.27 11.59
C ARG A 121 -4.88 -1.29 12.25
N ASP A 122 -5.23 -1.79 13.44
CA ASP A 122 -4.43 -2.84 14.10
C ASP A 122 -4.44 -4.13 13.29
N ALA A 123 -5.61 -4.53 12.76
CA ALA A 123 -5.71 -5.69 11.88
C ALA A 123 -4.95 -5.50 10.56
N TYR A 124 -4.96 -4.27 10.01
CA TYR A 124 -4.17 -3.92 8.84
C TYR A 124 -2.66 -4.10 9.10
N VAL A 125 -2.16 -3.51 10.18
CA VAL A 125 -0.74 -3.58 10.53
C VAL A 125 -0.30 -5.03 10.80
N ALA A 126 -1.11 -5.79 11.52
CA ALA A 126 -0.85 -7.22 11.77
C ALA A 126 -0.86 -8.03 10.46
N GLY A 127 -1.79 -7.73 9.54
CA GLY A 127 -1.87 -8.37 8.22
C GLY A 127 -0.64 -8.07 7.36
N ALA A 128 -0.21 -6.81 7.29
CA ALA A 128 1.01 -6.40 6.61
C ALA A 128 2.25 -7.09 7.22
N ALA A 129 2.36 -7.07 8.56
CA ALA A 129 3.48 -7.73 9.26
C ALA A 129 3.52 -9.24 9.03
N GLY A 130 2.35 -9.91 8.96
CA GLY A 130 2.25 -11.33 8.67
C GLY A 130 2.59 -11.70 7.22
N ALA A 131 2.47 -10.74 6.30
CA ALA A 131 2.85 -10.92 4.91
C ALA A 131 4.34 -10.66 4.65
N ALA A 132 4.99 -9.83 5.49
CA ALA A 132 6.38 -9.44 5.37
C ALA A 132 7.33 -10.52 5.93
N ARG A 133 8.45 -10.81 5.24
CA ARG A 133 9.54 -11.57 5.86
C ARG A 133 10.28 -10.72 6.91
N PRO A 134 11.00 -11.34 7.84
CA PRO A 134 11.97 -10.60 8.67
C PRO A 134 12.93 -9.78 7.79
N GLY A 135 13.23 -8.54 8.18
CA GLY A 135 14.05 -7.61 7.41
C GLY A 135 13.43 -7.06 6.14
N ALA A 136 12.14 -7.36 5.86
CA ALA A 136 11.44 -6.77 4.71
C ALA A 136 11.27 -5.26 4.87
N ASP A 137 11.32 -4.55 3.75
CA ASP A 137 11.01 -3.13 3.68
C ASP A 137 9.51 -2.89 3.54
N PHE A 138 8.99 -1.86 4.18
CA PHE A 138 7.64 -1.38 3.99
C PHE A 138 7.64 0.13 3.74
N TYR A 139 7.28 0.53 2.53
CA TYR A 139 7.08 1.92 2.17
C TYR A 139 5.62 2.30 2.37
N LEU A 140 5.38 3.16 3.36
CA LEU A 140 4.05 3.63 3.75
C LEU A 140 3.94 5.13 3.48
N ALA A 141 3.11 5.53 2.52
CA ALA A 141 2.92 6.93 2.18
C ALA A 141 1.44 7.34 2.21
N GLY A 142 1.18 8.57 2.59
CA GLY A 142 -0.18 9.09 2.62
C GLY A 142 -0.29 10.48 3.22
N ILE A 143 -1.49 10.83 3.67
CA ILE A 143 -1.79 12.14 4.24
C ILE A 143 -1.41 12.14 5.73
N ALA A 144 -0.53 13.06 6.14
CA ALA A 144 -0.17 13.24 7.56
C ALA A 144 -1.29 13.94 8.34
N ASP A 145 -1.70 15.10 7.83
CA ASP A 145 -2.67 15.98 8.47
C ASP A 145 -3.79 16.30 7.46
N PRO A 146 -4.88 15.50 7.41
CA PRO A 146 -5.97 15.77 6.49
C PRO A 146 -6.69 17.07 6.85
N PRO A 147 -7.09 17.89 5.86
CA PRO A 147 -7.92 19.05 6.07
C PRO A 147 -9.19 18.72 6.85
N ARG A 148 -9.74 19.68 7.62
CA ARG A 148 -10.92 19.46 8.48
C ARG A 148 -12.10 18.82 7.73
N LEU A 149 -12.36 19.26 6.50
CA LEU A 149 -13.41 18.70 5.66
C LEU A 149 -13.19 17.20 5.36
N TRP A 150 -11.95 16.81 5.09
CA TRP A 150 -11.61 15.42 4.79
C TRP A 150 -11.69 14.53 6.03
N ARG A 151 -11.41 15.08 7.22
CA ARG A 151 -11.65 14.38 8.50
C ARG A 151 -13.12 14.08 8.73
N LEU A 152 -14.01 15.00 8.36
CA LEU A 152 -15.47 14.77 8.41
C LEU A 152 -15.92 13.67 7.43
N LEU A 153 -15.18 13.47 6.34
CA LEU A 153 -15.42 12.43 5.34
C LEU A 153 -14.68 11.11 5.68
N GLY A 154 -14.10 10.99 6.88
CA GLY A 154 -13.46 9.76 7.35
C GLY A 154 -11.97 9.63 7.01
N ALA A 155 -11.33 10.67 6.45
CA ALA A 155 -9.88 10.65 6.28
C ALA A 155 -9.18 10.80 7.64
N HIS A 156 -8.24 9.91 7.91
CA HIS A 156 -7.42 9.93 9.11
C HIS A 156 -5.95 10.13 8.72
N GLY A 157 -5.23 11.01 9.43
CA GLY A 157 -3.81 11.22 9.18
C GLY A 157 -2.93 10.04 9.57
N ILE A 158 -1.71 10.03 9.03
CA ILE A 158 -0.65 9.08 9.42
C ILE A 158 0.37 9.87 10.25
N GLY A 159 0.09 10.06 11.54
CA GLY A 159 1.00 10.76 12.45
C GLY A 159 2.16 9.87 12.92
N ALA A 160 3.28 10.48 13.30
CA ALA A 160 4.45 9.76 13.80
C ALA A 160 4.13 8.92 15.06
N ASP A 161 3.32 9.46 15.97
CA ASP A 161 2.90 8.74 17.19
C ASP A 161 2.05 7.51 16.86
N GLU A 162 1.19 7.61 15.85
CA GLU A 162 0.40 6.47 15.39
C GLU A 162 1.28 5.39 14.76
N VAL A 163 2.22 5.79 13.90
CA VAL A 163 3.17 4.86 13.30
C VAL A 163 3.99 4.19 14.39
N LYS A 164 4.52 4.95 15.35
CA LYS A 164 5.27 4.40 16.48
C LYS A 164 4.45 3.42 17.31
N SER A 165 3.19 3.74 17.62
CA SER A 165 2.37 2.91 18.51
C SER A 165 1.84 1.65 17.81
N ARG A 166 1.39 1.74 16.54
CA ARG A 166 0.76 0.62 15.84
C ARG A 166 1.75 -0.24 15.06
N PHE A 167 2.71 0.40 14.36
CA PHE A 167 3.71 -0.34 13.58
C PHE A 167 4.92 -0.74 14.43
N GLY A 168 5.27 0.03 15.47
CA GLY A 168 6.41 -0.22 16.34
C GLY A 168 6.52 -1.65 16.91
N PRO A 169 5.42 -2.37 17.24
CA PRO A 169 5.51 -3.78 17.64
C PRO A 169 6.05 -4.72 16.54
N TYR A 170 6.01 -4.31 15.28
CA TYR A 170 6.36 -5.16 14.13
C TYR A 170 7.49 -4.59 13.28
N PHE A 171 7.63 -3.26 13.23
CA PHE A 171 8.53 -2.56 12.32
C PHE A 171 9.31 -1.47 13.04
N SER A 172 10.56 -1.26 12.63
CA SER A 172 11.34 -0.08 12.96
C SER A 172 11.18 0.99 11.90
N VAL A 173 11.13 2.26 12.28
CA VAL A 173 11.17 3.39 11.34
C VAL A 173 12.61 3.64 10.95
N ALA A 174 12.97 3.35 9.69
CA ALA A 174 14.30 3.61 9.14
C ALA A 174 14.42 5.05 8.62
N ASP A 175 13.35 5.58 8.00
CA ASP A 175 13.31 6.95 7.51
C ASP A 175 11.89 7.51 7.53
N GLN A 176 11.78 8.84 7.63
CA GLN A 176 10.53 9.58 7.53
C GLN A 176 10.75 10.85 6.72
N GLN A 177 9.93 11.03 5.69
CA GLN A 177 9.97 12.21 4.83
C GLN A 177 8.62 12.92 4.82
N ARG A 178 8.61 14.24 5.03
CA ARG A 178 7.43 15.08 4.80
C ARG A 178 7.53 15.77 3.45
N ARG A 179 6.41 15.82 2.74
CA ARG A 179 6.29 16.46 1.43
C ARG A 179 5.18 17.51 1.47
N GLY A 180 5.60 18.75 1.35
CA GLY A 180 4.67 19.86 1.55
C GLY A 180 4.03 19.82 2.92
N THR A 181 2.80 20.34 3.02
CA THR A 181 2.09 20.50 4.30
C THR A 181 1.32 19.26 4.74
N HIS A 182 0.98 18.36 3.81
CA HIS A 182 -0.01 17.31 4.10
C HIS A 182 0.45 15.88 3.84
N LEU A 183 1.54 15.68 3.11
CA LEU A 183 1.99 14.33 2.77
C LEU A 183 3.14 13.88 3.67
N VAL A 184 3.17 12.58 3.97
CA VAL A 184 4.25 11.91 4.69
C VAL A 184 4.51 10.55 4.06
N ALA A 185 5.77 10.16 4.04
CA ALA A 185 6.20 8.82 3.71
C ALA A 185 7.11 8.29 4.84
N TYR A 186 6.93 7.01 5.15
CA TYR A 186 7.75 6.27 6.10
C TYR A 186 8.39 5.09 5.37
N HIS A 187 9.69 4.93 5.58
CA HIS A 187 10.38 3.69 5.29
C HIS A 187 10.47 2.89 6.59
N LEU A 188 9.82 1.75 6.62
CA LEU A 188 9.75 0.86 7.76
C LEU A 188 10.49 -0.43 7.43
N VAL A 189 11.13 -1.04 8.43
CA VAL A 189 11.82 -2.32 8.28
C VAL A 189 11.22 -3.32 9.26
N ARG A 190 10.82 -4.49 8.77
CA ARG A 190 10.23 -5.57 9.57
C ARG A 190 11.27 -6.10 10.56
N HIS A 191 10.90 -6.18 11.83
CA HIS A 191 11.78 -6.78 12.86
C HIS A 191 12.14 -8.22 12.49
N ASP A 192 13.34 -8.62 12.79
CA ASP A 192 13.71 -10.03 12.83
C ASP A 192 12.83 -10.73 13.88
N GLN A 193 12.41 -11.97 13.61
CA GLN A 193 11.70 -12.72 14.64
C GLN A 193 12.64 -12.87 15.84
N GLN A 194 12.28 -12.30 16.98
CA GLN A 194 12.91 -12.68 18.23
C GLN A 194 12.59 -14.15 18.43
N THR A 195 13.57 -15.00 18.21
CA THR A 195 13.56 -16.38 18.72
C THR A 195 13.57 -16.27 20.24
N GLY A 196 12.36 -16.30 20.85
CA GLY A 196 12.17 -16.47 22.27
C GLY A 196 12.22 -17.94 22.64
#